data_bee5664293ca4ca9532ecd3d9d290a92
#
_entry.id   bee5664293ca4ca9532ecd3d9d290a92
#
_cell.length_a   1.000
_cell.length_b   1.000
_cell.length_c   1.000
_cell.angle_alpha   90.00
_cell.angle_beta   90.00
_cell.angle_gamma   90.00
#
_symmetry.space_group_name_H-M   'P 1'
#
loop_
_entity.id
_entity.type
_entity.pdbx_description
1 polymer ?
#
loop_
_entity_poly.entity_id
_entity_poly.type
_entity_poly.pdbx_seq_one_letter_code
_entity_poly.pdbx_strand_id
1 'polypeptide(L)'
;MDPVEALERIAFLLERGRAPTYRVRAFRTAAAVVGGLADGEAVRRVADGSLESLKGIGPKTAGVISEALGGDVPGYLQRLEGEAEAPLTGGGAELRALLRGDCHLHSDWSDGGSPIEEMGRAAQEIGHEWAVLTDHSPRLTIARGLSPERLREQLAVVADLNERWAPFRLLTGIECDILDDGSLDQEPELLDRLDVVVVSVHSKLRMDAAAMTRRMVAAVSNPRADVLGHCTGRLVTGRGRPESQFDADEVFAACAAAGTAVEINSRPERLDPPRRLLRRAVDAGALFAVDTDAHAPGQLDWQVIGCERAEECGVPAERVVTTWTAEKLLTWTREKRSAA
;
A
#
# COMPACT_ATOMS: atom_id res chain seq x y z
N MET A 1 -23.58 11.43 -14.15
CA MET A 1 -22.36 10.68 -13.68
C MET A 1 -22.77 9.25 -13.39
N ASP A 2 -21.90 8.27 -13.59
CA ASP A 2 -22.19 6.89 -13.16
C ASP A 2 -22.27 6.82 -11.63
N PRO A 3 -23.33 6.23 -11.05
CA PRO A 3 -23.49 6.17 -9.59
C PRO A 3 -22.44 5.30 -8.89
N VAL A 4 -21.92 4.25 -9.56
CA VAL A 4 -20.85 3.42 -8.99
C VAL A 4 -19.57 4.22 -8.89
N GLU A 5 -19.17 4.91 -9.98
CA GLU A 5 -18.01 5.80 -9.99
C GLU A 5 -18.12 6.90 -8.91
N ALA A 6 -19.30 7.50 -8.74
CA ALA A 6 -19.51 8.51 -7.71
C ALA A 6 -19.30 7.95 -6.29
N LEU A 7 -19.83 6.76 -6.01
CA LEU A 7 -19.71 6.10 -4.72
C LEU A 7 -18.26 5.65 -4.44
N GLU A 8 -17.58 5.10 -5.45
CA GLU A 8 -16.16 4.70 -5.35
C GLU A 8 -15.26 5.92 -5.12
N ARG A 9 -15.50 7.02 -5.85
CA ARG A 9 -14.75 8.26 -5.67
C ARG A 9 -14.95 8.87 -4.30
N ILE A 10 -16.17 8.85 -3.77
CA ILE A 10 -16.45 9.27 -2.38
C ILE A 10 -15.70 8.39 -1.39
N ALA A 11 -15.72 7.07 -1.56
CA ALA A 11 -14.99 6.14 -0.70
C ALA A 11 -13.48 6.44 -0.70
N PHE A 12 -12.90 6.63 -1.89
CA PHE A 12 -11.49 7.03 -2.06
C PHE A 12 -11.15 8.31 -1.28
N LEU A 13 -11.95 9.36 -1.42
CA LEU A 13 -11.71 10.63 -0.74
C LEU A 13 -11.86 10.51 0.79
N LEU A 14 -12.80 9.69 1.25
CA LEU A 14 -12.95 9.39 2.68
C LEU A 14 -11.76 8.62 3.24
N GLU A 15 -11.22 7.65 2.50
CA GLU A 15 -10.00 6.89 2.86
C GLU A 15 -8.79 7.82 2.92
N ARG A 16 -8.58 8.62 1.87
CA ARG A 16 -7.54 9.65 1.80
C ARG A 16 -7.59 10.59 3.00
N GLY A 17 -8.79 11.05 3.37
CA GLY A 17 -9.05 11.93 4.50
C GLY A 17 -9.10 11.24 5.86
N ARG A 18 -8.76 9.94 5.95
CA ARG A 18 -8.76 9.15 7.19
C ARG A 18 -10.11 9.13 7.92
N ALA A 19 -11.19 9.14 7.15
CA ALA A 19 -12.54 9.04 7.73
C ALA A 19 -12.74 7.69 8.45
N PRO A 20 -13.63 7.63 9.46
CA PRO A 20 -13.92 6.37 10.14
C PRO A 20 -14.33 5.25 9.18
N THR A 21 -13.79 4.06 9.38
CA THR A 21 -13.96 2.90 8.48
C THR A 21 -15.42 2.57 8.17
N TYR A 22 -16.35 2.78 9.12
CA TYR A 22 -17.78 2.52 8.87
C TYR A 22 -18.38 3.44 7.80
N ARG A 23 -17.87 4.69 7.67
CA ARG A 23 -18.31 5.63 6.62
C ARG A 23 -17.82 5.16 5.24
N VAL A 24 -16.54 4.81 5.14
CA VAL A 24 -15.95 4.27 3.91
C VAL A 24 -16.71 3.02 3.47
N ARG A 25 -16.87 2.06 4.38
CA ARG A 25 -17.57 0.80 4.10
C ARG A 25 -18.99 1.01 3.58
N ALA A 26 -19.72 2.02 4.07
CA ALA A 26 -21.06 2.32 3.59
C ALA A 26 -21.08 2.65 2.09
N PHE A 27 -20.10 3.43 1.60
CA PHE A 27 -19.99 3.78 0.19
C PHE A 27 -19.45 2.63 -0.66
N ARG A 28 -18.44 1.88 -0.19
CA ARG A 28 -17.96 0.66 -0.88
C ARG A 28 -19.08 -0.38 -1.03
N THR A 29 -19.83 -0.63 0.04
CA THR A 29 -20.97 -1.56 -0.01
C THR A 29 -22.03 -1.07 -0.99
N ALA A 30 -22.36 0.22 -0.98
CA ALA A 30 -23.34 0.78 -1.89
C ALA A 30 -22.91 0.67 -3.36
N ALA A 31 -21.62 0.93 -3.66
CA ALA A 31 -21.04 0.76 -4.99
C ALA A 31 -21.19 -0.69 -5.49
N ALA A 32 -20.80 -1.66 -4.65
CA ALA A 32 -20.92 -3.08 -4.98
C ALA A 32 -22.39 -3.52 -5.19
N VAL A 33 -23.33 -3.02 -4.37
CA VAL A 33 -24.77 -3.32 -4.52
C VAL A 33 -25.30 -2.76 -5.83
N VAL A 34 -24.99 -1.48 -6.15
CA VAL A 34 -25.47 -0.84 -7.39
C VAL A 34 -24.85 -1.47 -8.62
N GLY A 35 -23.55 -1.76 -8.60
CA GLY A 35 -22.82 -2.43 -9.68
C GLY A 35 -23.32 -3.86 -9.97
N GLY A 36 -23.94 -4.52 -8.99
CA GLY A 36 -24.55 -5.85 -9.14
C GLY A 36 -26.02 -5.84 -9.61
N LEU A 37 -26.65 -4.66 -9.77
CA LEU A 37 -28.03 -4.57 -10.23
C LEU A 37 -28.15 -4.82 -11.74
N ALA A 38 -29.30 -5.32 -12.16
CA ALA A 38 -29.63 -5.42 -13.58
C ALA A 38 -29.79 -4.03 -14.23
N ASP A 39 -29.55 -3.97 -15.53
CA ASP A 39 -29.66 -2.72 -16.30
C ASP A 39 -30.97 -1.98 -16.04
N GLY A 40 -30.88 -0.70 -15.71
CA GLY A 40 -32.02 0.16 -15.41
C GLY A 40 -32.72 -0.12 -14.08
N GLU A 41 -32.29 -1.09 -13.28
CA GLU A 41 -32.91 -1.38 -11.99
C GLU A 41 -32.71 -0.24 -11.00
N ALA A 42 -31.53 0.32 -10.92
CA ALA A 42 -31.21 1.48 -10.06
C ALA A 42 -32.13 2.66 -10.39
N VAL A 43 -32.34 2.97 -11.69
CA VAL A 43 -33.21 4.04 -12.16
C VAL A 43 -34.66 3.79 -11.71
N ARG A 44 -35.18 2.57 -11.90
CA ARG A 44 -36.54 2.21 -11.46
C ARG A 44 -36.71 2.39 -9.95
N ARG A 45 -35.72 1.93 -9.16
CA ARG A 45 -35.76 2.02 -7.69
C ARG A 45 -35.65 3.45 -7.16
N VAL A 46 -34.98 4.33 -7.87
CA VAL A 46 -35.01 5.76 -7.57
C VAL A 46 -36.39 6.33 -7.86
N ALA A 47 -37.01 5.98 -9.01
CA ALA A 47 -38.30 6.50 -9.41
C ALA A 47 -39.46 6.06 -8.48
N ASP A 48 -39.40 4.84 -7.96
CA ASP A 48 -40.43 4.29 -7.07
C ASP A 48 -40.13 4.45 -5.57
N GLY A 49 -38.96 5.03 -5.23
CA GLY A 49 -38.52 5.26 -3.86
C GLY A 49 -38.11 4.00 -3.10
N SER A 50 -37.82 2.89 -3.79
CA SER A 50 -37.51 1.59 -3.17
C SER A 50 -36.00 1.35 -3.01
N LEU A 51 -35.13 2.32 -3.34
CA LEU A 51 -33.68 2.14 -3.34
C LEU A 51 -33.15 1.76 -1.95
N GLU A 52 -33.63 2.38 -0.88
CA GLU A 52 -33.23 2.09 0.50
C GLU A 52 -33.73 0.72 1.02
N SER A 53 -34.61 0.02 0.28
CA SER A 53 -34.99 -1.36 0.62
C SER A 53 -33.87 -2.37 0.31
N LEU A 54 -32.86 -1.97 -0.48
CA LEU A 54 -31.68 -2.79 -0.76
C LEU A 54 -30.77 -2.83 0.45
N LYS A 55 -30.43 -4.03 0.89
CA LYS A 55 -29.46 -4.20 1.97
C LYS A 55 -28.10 -3.59 1.57
N GLY A 56 -27.61 -2.64 2.35
CA GLY A 56 -26.34 -1.93 2.08
C GLY A 56 -26.53 -0.54 1.51
N ILE A 57 -27.76 -0.14 1.18
CA ILE A 57 -28.10 1.22 0.78
C ILE A 57 -28.79 1.93 1.95
N GLY A 58 -28.19 3.03 2.41
CA GLY A 58 -28.81 3.91 3.42
C GLY A 58 -29.16 5.27 2.84
N PRO A 59 -29.83 6.15 3.61
CA PRO A 59 -30.33 7.44 3.11
C PRO A 59 -29.24 8.28 2.41
N LYS A 60 -28.02 8.32 2.95
CA LYS A 60 -26.93 9.11 2.36
C LYS A 60 -26.44 8.55 1.03
N THR A 61 -26.25 7.24 0.94
CA THR A 61 -25.83 6.59 -0.31
C THR A 61 -26.97 6.60 -1.35
N ALA A 62 -28.22 6.46 -0.94
CA ALA A 62 -29.39 6.60 -1.81
C ALA A 62 -29.48 8.01 -2.42
N GLY A 63 -29.20 9.06 -1.63
CA GLY A 63 -29.14 10.44 -2.12
C GLY A 63 -28.08 10.62 -3.20
N VAL A 64 -26.84 10.13 -2.96
CA VAL A 64 -25.75 10.17 -3.94
C VAL A 64 -26.11 9.44 -5.23
N ILE A 65 -26.72 8.24 -5.14
CA ILE A 65 -27.14 7.47 -6.30
C ILE A 65 -28.20 8.24 -7.10
N SER A 66 -29.18 8.83 -6.41
CA SER A 66 -30.26 9.59 -7.05
C SER A 66 -29.75 10.84 -7.78
N GLU A 67 -28.86 11.60 -7.15
CA GLU A 67 -28.23 12.78 -7.76
C GLU A 67 -27.41 12.38 -9.00
N ALA A 68 -26.58 11.33 -8.89
CA ALA A 68 -25.77 10.83 -10.00
C ALA A 68 -26.62 10.37 -11.20
N LEU A 69 -27.67 9.60 -10.95
CA LEU A 69 -28.62 9.14 -11.99
C LEU A 69 -29.43 10.30 -12.60
N GLY A 70 -29.65 11.38 -11.85
CA GLY A 70 -30.24 12.63 -12.34
C GLY A 70 -29.36 13.40 -13.31
N GLY A 71 -28.09 13.01 -13.46
CA GLY A 71 -27.10 13.67 -14.32
C GLY A 71 -26.23 14.71 -13.61
N ASP A 72 -26.45 14.94 -12.33
CA ASP A 72 -25.71 15.88 -11.52
C ASP A 72 -24.44 15.23 -10.94
N VAL A 73 -23.46 16.06 -10.57
CA VAL A 73 -22.36 15.64 -9.68
C VAL A 73 -22.92 15.69 -8.25
N PRO A 74 -22.90 14.57 -7.51
CA PRO A 74 -23.48 14.56 -6.16
C PRO A 74 -22.86 15.62 -5.25
N GLY A 75 -23.70 16.39 -4.55
CA GLY A 75 -23.24 17.48 -3.68
C GLY A 75 -22.30 17.01 -2.56
N TYR A 76 -22.45 15.76 -2.11
CA TYR A 76 -21.55 15.17 -1.15
C TYR A 76 -20.15 14.93 -1.75
N LEU A 77 -20.07 14.51 -3.01
CA LEU A 77 -18.81 14.33 -3.75
C LEU A 77 -18.14 15.68 -3.98
N GLN A 78 -18.87 16.68 -4.49
CA GLN A 78 -18.32 18.04 -4.71
C GLN A 78 -17.66 18.62 -3.45
N ARG A 79 -18.31 18.44 -2.28
CA ARG A 79 -17.75 18.91 -1.02
C ARG A 79 -16.44 18.21 -0.66
N LEU A 80 -16.38 16.85 -0.82
CA LEU A 80 -15.17 16.09 -0.52
C LEU A 80 -14.04 16.42 -1.50
N GLU A 81 -14.33 16.68 -2.75
CA GLU A 81 -13.36 17.13 -3.75
C GLU A 81 -12.79 18.49 -3.39
N GLY A 82 -13.64 19.45 -3.01
CA GLY A 82 -13.19 20.74 -2.52
C GLY A 82 -12.33 20.64 -1.25
N GLU A 83 -12.66 19.75 -0.32
CA GLU A 83 -11.82 19.46 0.85
C GLU A 83 -10.46 18.84 0.44
N ALA A 84 -10.44 18.03 -0.62
CA ALA A 84 -9.27 17.34 -1.11
C ALA A 84 -8.31 18.23 -1.95
N GLU A 85 -8.73 19.41 -2.39
CA GLU A 85 -7.85 20.40 -3.03
C GLU A 85 -6.73 20.88 -2.08
N ALA A 86 -6.97 20.83 -0.78
CA ALA A 86 -5.92 21.12 0.20
C ALA A 86 -4.85 20.03 0.15
N PRO A 87 -3.56 20.42 0.03
CA PRO A 87 -2.47 19.45 0.01
C PRO A 87 -2.39 18.71 1.35
N LEU A 88 -2.02 17.41 1.30
CA LEU A 88 -1.83 16.58 2.50
C LEU A 88 -0.59 17.00 3.31
N THR A 89 0.36 17.70 2.67
CA THR A 89 1.66 18.09 3.24
C THR A 89 2.08 19.46 2.75
N GLY A 90 3.07 20.06 3.42
CA GLY A 90 3.67 21.34 3.01
C GLY A 90 4.81 21.19 1.98
N GLY A 91 5.29 19.97 1.74
CA GLY A 91 6.40 19.62 0.84
C GLY A 91 6.19 18.28 0.16
N GLY A 92 7.25 17.72 -0.44
CA GLY A 92 7.23 16.39 -1.07
C GLY A 92 6.71 16.35 -2.49
N ALA A 93 6.23 17.44 -3.04
CA ALA A 93 5.61 17.47 -4.37
C ALA A 93 6.62 17.17 -5.48
N GLU A 94 7.86 17.63 -5.36
CA GLU A 94 8.90 17.41 -6.38
C GLU A 94 9.26 15.93 -6.46
N LEU A 95 9.53 15.30 -5.34
CA LEU A 95 9.82 13.86 -5.32
C LEU A 95 8.57 13.05 -5.73
N ARG A 96 7.36 13.43 -5.27
CA ARG A 96 6.11 12.74 -5.66
C ARG A 96 5.91 12.71 -7.18
N ALA A 97 6.26 13.80 -7.87
CA ALA A 97 6.17 13.88 -9.34
C ALA A 97 7.15 12.94 -10.07
N LEU A 98 8.20 12.49 -9.38
CA LEU A 98 9.17 11.53 -9.93
C LEU A 98 8.78 10.07 -9.68
N LEU A 99 7.88 9.81 -8.73
CA LEU A 99 7.49 8.45 -8.39
C LEU A 99 6.69 7.81 -9.53
N ARG A 100 7.04 6.58 -9.84
CA ARG A 100 6.43 5.75 -10.89
C ARG A 100 5.60 4.60 -10.33
N GLY A 101 5.77 4.29 -9.04
CA GLY A 101 5.03 3.19 -8.41
C GLY A 101 5.13 3.18 -6.90
N ASP A 102 4.62 2.09 -6.32
CA ASP A 102 4.56 1.79 -4.90
C ASP A 102 4.94 0.33 -4.69
N CYS A 103 5.87 0.06 -3.77
CA CYS A 103 6.34 -1.31 -3.48
C CYS A 103 5.53 -2.02 -2.39
N HIS A 104 4.56 -1.36 -1.75
CA HIS A 104 3.91 -1.91 -0.56
C HIS A 104 2.43 -1.53 -0.48
N LEU A 105 1.56 -2.44 -0.94
CA LEU A 105 0.11 -2.33 -0.83
C LEU A 105 -0.56 -3.70 -0.62
N HIS A 106 -1.73 -3.68 0.01
CA HIS A 106 -2.49 -4.87 0.39
C HIS A 106 -3.86 -4.92 -0.29
N SER A 107 -4.36 -6.12 -0.46
CA SER A 107 -5.72 -6.38 -0.94
C SER A 107 -6.56 -7.13 0.10
N ASP A 108 -7.82 -7.41 -0.23
CA ASP A 108 -8.72 -8.24 0.59
C ASP A 108 -8.32 -9.72 0.65
N TRP A 109 -7.26 -10.09 -0.06
CA TRP A 109 -6.64 -11.42 0.09
C TRP A 109 -5.97 -11.56 1.47
N SER A 110 -5.43 -10.49 2.03
CA SER A 110 -4.98 -10.44 3.43
C SER A 110 -5.91 -9.55 4.27
N ASP A 111 -5.47 -8.42 4.72
CA ASP A 111 -6.20 -7.51 5.61
C ASP A 111 -6.54 -6.15 4.95
N GLY A 112 -6.27 -6.00 3.67
CA GLY A 112 -6.75 -4.87 2.89
C GLY A 112 -8.28 -4.83 2.80
N GLY A 113 -8.82 -3.67 2.53
CA GLY A 113 -10.26 -3.41 2.50
C GLY A 113 -10.90 -3.49 1.13
N SER A 114 -10.13 -3.71 0.06
CA SER A 114 -10.60 -3.72 -1.33
C SER A 114 -9.96 -4.83 -2.16
N PRO A 115 -10.66 -5.32 -3.21
CA PRO A 115 -10.12 -6.30 -4.15
C PRO A 115 -8.87 -5.78 -4.87
N ILE A 116 -8.08 -6.71 -5.41
CA ILE A 116 -6.87 -6.41 -6.18
C ILE A 116 -7.17 -5.44 -7.32
N GLU A 117 -8.29 -5.63 -8.02
CA GLU A 117 -8.72 -4.80 -9.14
C GLU A 117 -8.94 -3.33 -8.74
N GLU A 118 -9.56 -3.08 -7.58
CA GLU A 118 -9.79 -1.73 -7.08
C GLU A 118 -8.47 -1.06 -6.69
N MET A 119 -7.58 -1.81 -6.02
CA MET A 119 -6.26 -1.30 -5.63
C MET A 119 -5.41 -0.94 -6.85
N GLY A 120 -5.33 -1.82 -7.85
CA GLY A 120 -4.58 -1.58 -9.07
C GLY A 120 -5.15 -0.45 -9.93
N ARG A 121 -6.48 -0.34 -10.04
CA ARG A 121 -7.13 0.77 -10.75
C ARG A 121 -6.82 2.10 -10.07
N ALA A 122 -6.91 2.17 -8.75
CA ALA A 122 -6.59 3.38 -8.01
C ALA A 122 -5.12 3.79 -8.18
N ALA A 123 -4.18 2.84 -8.22
CA ALA A 123 -2.78 3.12 -8.51
C ALA A 123 -2.59 3.73 -9.92
N GLN A 124 -3.31 3.22 -10.92
CA GLN A 124 -3.31 3.82 -12.27
C GLN A 124 -3.89 5.25 -12.27
N GLU A 125 -5.01 5.47 -11.59
CA GLU A 125 -5.69 6.77 -11.55
C GLU A 125 -4.86 7.88 -10.91
N ILE A 126 -4.00 7.54 -9.91
CA ILE A 126 -3.07 8.51 -9.31
C ILE A 126 -1.75 8.65 -10.08
N GLY A 127 -1.65 8.01 -11.26
CA GLY A 127 -0.55 8.18 -12.21
C GLY A 127 0.63 7.24 -12.03
N HIS A 128 0.48 6.11 -11.31
CA HIS A 128 1.53 5.10 -11.25
C HIS A 128 1.65 4.32 -12.58
N GLU A 129 2.88 3.96 -12.95
CA GLU A 129 3.17 3.07 -14.07
C GLU A 129 3.14 1.60 -13.64
N TRP A 130 3.39 1.36 -12.35
CA TRP A 130 3.39 0.03 -11.73
C TRP A 130 3.05 0.13 -10.24
N ALA A 131 2.60 -0.98 -9.66
CA ALA A 131 2.46 -1.14 -8.21
C ALA A 131 2.79 -2.59 -7.84
N VAL A 132 3.26 -2.85 -6.63
CA VAL A 132 3.56 -4.20 -6.15
C VAL A 132 2.48 -4.65 -5.16
N LEU A 133 1.80 -5.73 -5.46
CA LEU A 133 0.86 -6.36 -4.53
C LEU A 133 1.63 -7.17 -3.49
N THR A 134 1.56 -6.78 -2.22
CA THR A 134 2.36 -7.33 -1.12
C THR A 134 1.51 -7.79 0.06
N ASP A 135 0.48 -8.58 -0.21
CA ASP A 135 -0.31 -9.20 0.86
C ASP A 135 0.60 -9.98 1.83
N HIS A 136 0.18 -10.11 3.09
CA HIS A 136 0.99 -10.69 4.17
C HIS A 136 1.33 -12.17 3.99
N SER A 137 2.47 -12.59 4.53
CA SER A 137 2.95 -13.97 4.60
C SER A 137 2.20 -14.81 5.65
N PRO A 138 2.29 -16.16 5.63
CA PRO A 138 1.40 -17.07 6.36
C PRO A 138 1.31 -16.85 7.87
N ARG A 139 2.42 -16.48 8.53
CA ARG A 139 2.44 -16.36 10.00
C ARG A 139 1.61 -15.23 10.56
N LEU A 140 1.34 -14.21 9.77
CA LEU A 140 0.47 -13.12 10.21
C LEU A 140 -1.01 -13.53 10.08
N THR A 141 -1.41 -14.50 10.88
CA THR A 141 -2.77 -15.10 10.81
C THR A 141 -3.88 -14.09 11.10
N ILE A 142 -3.62 -13.07 11.93
CA ILE A 142 -4.59 -12.01 12.22
C ILE A 142 -4.90 -11.16 10.98
N ALA A 143 -3.94 -11.04 10.06
CA ALA A 143 -4.10 -10.40 8.77
C ALA A 143 -4.48 -11.38 7.66
N ARG A 144 -4.81 -12.64 7.97
CA ARG A 144 -5.15 -13.68 6.99
C ARG A 144 -4.03 -13.95 5.98
N GLY A 145 -2.77 -13.87 6.42
CA GLY A 145 -1.59 -14.05 5.57
C GLY A 145 -1.69 -15.25 4.62
N LEU A 146 -1.08 -15.12 3.45
CA LEU A 146 -1.22 -16.07 2.35
C LEU A 146 -0.36 -17.31 2.54
N SER A 147 -1.01 -18.49 2.60
CA SER A 147 -0.29 -19.75 2.48
C SER A 147 0.41 -19.83 1.11
N PRO A 148 1.39 -20.74 0.94
CA PRO A 148 2.03 -20.94 -0.36
C PRO A 148 1.03 -21.21 -1.49
N GLU A 149 -0.06 -21.95 -1.23
CA GLU A 149 -1.11 -22.24 -2.20
C GLU A 149 -1.87 -20.97 -2.59
N ARG A 150 -2.31 -20.17 -1.60
CA ARG A 150 -3.03 -18.92 -1.84
C ARG A 150 -2.14 -17.91 -2.60
N LEU A 151 -0.86 -17.85 -2.29
CA LEU A 151 0.06 -16.99 -3.04
C LEU A 151 0.17 -17.44 -4.50
N ARG A 152 0.26 -18.75 -4.77
CA ARG A 152 0.25 -19.28 -6.16
C ARG A 152 -1.04 -18.92 -6.91
N GLU A 153 -2.19 -18.99 -6.24
CA GLU A 153 -3.47 -18.55 -6.80
C GLU A 153 -3.47 -17.06 -7.12
N GLN A 154 -2.94 -16.23 -6.20
CA GLN A 154 -2.84 -14.79 -6.41
C GLN A 154 -1.94 -14.43 -7.61
N LEU A 155 -0.83 -15.15 -7.81
CA LEU A 155 0.04 -14.95 -8.98
C LEU A 155 -0.72 -15.15 -10.30
N ALA A 156 -1.64 -16.10 -10.36
CA ALA A 156 -2.47 -16.32 -11.56
C ALA A 156 -3.45 -15.14 -11.76
N VAL A 157 -4.07 -14.65 -10.70
CA VAL A 157 -4.94 -13.46 -10.78
C VAL A 157 -4.17 -12.23 -11.28
N VAL A 158 -2.98 -11.99 -10.75
CA VAL A 158 -2.13 -10.86 -11.19
C VAL A 158 -1.74 -11.00 -12.67
N ALA A 159 -1.45 -12.20 -13.13
CA ALA A 159 -1.14 -12.45 -14.54
C ALA A 159 -2.33 -12.09 -15.45
N ASP A 160 -3.54 -12.54 -15.12
CA ASP A 160 -4.77 -12.22 -15.88
C ASP A 160 -5.07 -10.71 -15.90
N LEU A 161 -4.82 -10.02 -14.78
CA LEU A 161 -5.00 -8.57 -14.70
C LEU A 161 -4.02 -7.83 -15.62
N ASN A 162 -2.75 -8.22 -15.63
CA ASN A 162 -1.72 -7.60 -16.45
C ASN A 162 -1.98 -7.74 -17.96
N GLU A 163 -2.66 -8.81 -18.41
CA GLU A 163 -3.08 -8.94 -19.81
C GLU A 163 -4.06 -7.82 -20.24
N ARG A 164 -4.86 -7.32 -19.29
CA ARG A 164 -5.90 -6.31 -19.53
C ARG A 164 -5.45 -4.87 -19.27
N TRP A 165 -4.42 -4.68 -18.45
CA TRP A 165 -4.05 -3.38 -17.90
C TRP A 165 -2.84 -2.72 -18.56
N ALA A 166 -2.23 -3.36 -19.56
CA ALA A 166 -1.11 -2.74 -20.27
C ALA A 166 -1.46 -1.31 -20.73
N PRO A 167 -0.57 -0.31 -20.56
CA PRO A 167 0.84 -0.46 -20.16
C PRO A 167 1.12 -0.50 -18.65
N PHE A 168 0.12 -0.30 -17.76
CA PHE A 168 0.30 -0.44 -16.32
C PHE A 168 0.68 -1.87 -15.96
N ARG A 169 1.52 -2.03 -14.94
CA ARG A 169 1.95 -3.35 -14.47
C ARG A 169 1.67 -3.51 -12.98
N LEU A 170 0.84 -4.47 -12.63
CA LEU A 170 0.75 -4.98 -11.27
C LEU A 170 1.85 -6.02 -11.08
N LEU A 171 2.86 -5.67 -10.28
CA LEU A 171 3.98 -6.55 -9.97
C LEU A 171 3.60 -7.51 -8.83
N THR A 172 4.15 -8.72 -8.90
CA THR A 172 3.95 -9.73 -7.87
C THR A 172 4.88 -9.50 -6.68
N GLY A 173 4.35 -9.61 -5.47
CA GLY A 173 5.13 -9.41 -4.27
C GLY A 173 4.55 -10.12 -3.05
N ILE A 174 5.14 -9.87 -1.91
CA ILE A 174 4.69 -10.29 -0.58
C ILE A 174 5.28 -9.37 0.47
N GLU A 175 4.50 -9.04 1.51
CA GLU A 175 5.07 -8.56 2.76
C GLU A 175 5.37 -9.78 3.65
N CYS A 176 6.65 -10.16 3.66
CA CYS A 176 7.13 -11.37 4.30
C CYS A 176 7.60 -11.11 5.73
N ASP A 177 7.05 -11.84 6.71
CA ASP A 177 7.48 -11.75 8.10
C ASP A 177 8.96 -12.15 8.23
N ILE A 178 9.73 -11.32 8.94
CA ILE A 178 11.05 -11.70 9.43
C ILE A 178 10.87 -12.54 10.69
N LEU A 179 11.28 -13.81 10.65
CA LEU A 179 11.17 -14.71 11.78
C LEU A 179 12.22 -14.39 12.86
N ASP A 180 12.09 -15.00 14.02
CA ASP A 180 12.93 -14.69 15.20
C ASP A 180 14.44 -14.87 14.94
N ASP A 181 14.81 -15.78 14.07
CA ASP A 181 16.18 -16.08 13.66
C ASP A 181 16.65 -15.26 12.44
N GLY A 182 15.76 -14.42 11.88
CA GLY A 182 16.03 -13.61 10.70
C GLY A 182 15.70 -14.32 9.37
N SER A 183 15.22 -15.56 9.38
CA SER A 183 14.69 -16.21 8.18
C SER A 183 13.37 -15.59 7.74
N LEU A 184 12.97 -15.83 6.49
CA LEU A 184 11.77 -15.28 5.88
C LEU A 184 10.63 -16.30 5.92
N ASP A 185 9.41 -15.81 6.21
CA ASP A 185 8.20 -16.63 6.40
C ASP A 185 7.55 -17.04 5.06
N GLN A 186 8.31 -17.60 4.14
CA GLN A 186 7.80 -18.19 2.90
C GLN A 186 8.81 -19.16 2.30
N GLU A 187 8.34 -20.09 1.45
CA GLU A 187 9.18 -21.01 0.70
C GLU A 187 10.18 -20.25 -0.17
N PRO A 188 11.49 -20.54 -0.10
CA PRO A 188 12.51 -19.85 -0.91
C PRO A 188 12.21 -19.88 -2.41
N GLU A 189 11.75 -21.02 -2.93
CA GLU A 189 11.41 -21.22 -4.33
C GLU A 189 10.22 -20.37 -4.77
N LEU A 190 9.33 -20.07 -3.85
CA LEU A 190 8.18 -19.19 -4.12
C LEU A 190 8.59 -17.72 -4.08
N LEU A 191 9.46 -17.34 -3.14
CA LEU A 191 10.06 -15.99 -3.10
C LEU A 191 10.85 -15.68 -4.37
N ASP A 192 11.55 -16.68 -4.97
CA ASP A 192 12.29 -16.52 -6.23
C ASP A 192 11.38 -16.21 -7.44
N ARG A 193 10.07 -16.49 -7.34
CA ARG A 193 9.09 -16.23 -8.40
C ARG A 193 8.47 -14.84 -8.31
N LEU A 194 8.66 -14.14 -7.19
CA LEU A 194 8.08 -12.81 -6.99
C LEU A 194 8.96 -11.72 -7.61
N ASP A 195 8.32 -10.65 -8.04
CA ASP A 195 9.00 -9.47 -8.56
C ASP A 195 9.69 -8.68 -7.44
N VAL A 196 9.02 -8.47 -6.30
CA VAL A 196 9.52 -7.72 -5.14
C VAL A 196 9.10 -8.41 -3.83
N VAL A 197 10.03 -8.47 -2.88
CA VAL A 197 9.78 -8.97 -1.52
C VAL A 197 10.06 -7.87 -0.50
N VAL A 198 9.02 -7.41 0.17
CA VAL A 198 9.10 -6.53 1.35
C VAL A 198 9.25 -7.41 2.58
N VAL A 199 10.23 -7.14 3.44
CA VAL A 199 10.46 -7.92 4.66
C VAL A 199 10.21 -7.06 5.90
N SER A 200 9.38 -7.54 6.82
CA SER A 200 8.91 -6.75 7.96
C SER A 200 8.90 -7.54 9.28
N VAL A 201 9.06 -6.84 10.40
CA VAL A 201 8.93 -7.44 11.74
C VAL A 201 7.55 -7.15 12.30
N HIS A 202 6.70 -8.18 12.44
CA HIS A 202 5.37 -8.04 13.03
C HIS A 202 5.23 -8.67 14.41
N SER A 203 6.20 -9.48 14.83
CA SER A 203 6.17 -10.20 16.11
C SER A 203 7.37 -9.81 16.99
N LYS A 204 7.19 -9.96 18.32
CA LYS A 204 8.26 -9.72 19.31
C LYS A 204 8.94 -8.35 19.17
N LEU A 205 8.17 -7.31 18.83
CA LEU A 205 8.67 -5.94 18.62
C LEU A 205 9.42 -5.33 19.82
N ARG A 206 9.31 -5.94 21.00
CA ARG A 206 10.05 -5.56 22.22
C ARG A 206 11.23 -6.49 22.51
N MET A 207 11.71 -7.22 21.51
CA MET A 207 12.90 -8.04 21.61
C MET A 207 14.10 -7.19 22.08
N ASP A 208 15.07 -7.82 22.76
CA ASP A 208 16.35 -7.17 23.09
C ASP A 208 17.03 -6.59 21.86
N ALA A 209 17.64 -5.40 22.01
CA ALA A 209 18.20 -4.65 20.89
C ALA A 209 19.22 -5.44 20.09
N ALA A 210 20.13 -6.15 20.76
CA ALA A 210 21.16 -6.94 20.07
C ALA A 210 20.55 -8.14 19.32
N ALA A 211 19.51 -8.76 19.89
CA ALA A 211 18.79 -9.85 19.24
C ALA A 211 17.99 -9.33 18.03
N MET A 212 17.32 -8.17 18.13
CA MET A 212 16.61 -7.54 17.03
C MET A 212 17.56 -7.14 15.91
N THR A 213 18.73 -6.58 16.24
CA THR A 213 19.76 -6.23 15.26
C THR A 213 20.19 -7.46 14.45
N ARG A 214 20.57 -8.56 15.12
CA ARG A 214 20.93 -9.80 14.42
C ARG A 214 19.82 -10.34 13.53
N ARG A 215 18.57 -10.32 14.03
CA ARG A 215 17.38 -10.73 13.29
C ARG A 215 17.21 -9.92 12.01
N MET A 216 17.29 -8.60 12.10
CA MET A 216 17.11 -7.70 10.97
C MET A 216 18.29 -7.79 9.98
N VAL A 217 19.53 -7.80 10.47
CA VAL A 217 20.73 -7.95 9.62
C VAL A 217 20.67 -9.26 8.83
N ALA A 218 20.29 -10.37 9.45
CA ALA A 218 20.16 -11.64 8.77
C ALA A 218 19.09 -11.58 7.65
N ALA A 219 17.94 -10.93 7.93
CA ALA A 219 16.86 -10.80 6.96
C ALA A 219 17.22 -9.89 5.78
N VAL A 220 17.76 -8.70 6.04
CA VAL A 220 18.10 -7.74 4.95
C VAL A 220 19.30 -8.20 4.12
N SER A 221 20.15 -9.07 4.67
CA SER A 221 21.25 -9.71 3.94
C SER A 221 20.79 -10.90 3.09
N ASN A 222 19.54 -11.33 3.21
CA ASN A 222 19.00 -12.38 2.35
C ASN A 222 18.81 -11.81 0.93
N PRO A 223 19.34 -12.48 -0.12
CA PRO A 223 19.25 -11.98 -1.49
C PRO A 223 17.80 -11.83 -2.01
N ARG A 224 16.84 -12.46 -1.35
CA ARG A 224 15.41 -12.35 -1.69
C ARG A 224 14.69 -11.18 -1.01
N ALA A 225 15.33 -10.52 -0.03
CA ALA A 225 14.75 -9.37 0.65
C ALA A 225 15.03 -8.09 -0.13
N ASP A 226 14.06 -7.50 -0.80
CA ASP A 226 14.25 -6.32 -1.65
C ASP A 226 14.03 -5.01 -0.88
N VAL A 227 13.03 -4.95 0.01
CA VAL A 227 12.70 -3.75 0.79
C VAL A 227 12.55 -4.13 2.27
N LEU A 228 13.18 -3.37 3.18
CA LEU A 228 12.94 -3.45 4.62
C LEU A 228 11.75 -2.56 4.98
N GLY A 229 10.59 -3.17 5.20
CA GLY A 229 9.33 -2.49 5.54
C GLY A 229 9.34 -1.92 6.95
N HIS A 230 8.70 -0.76 7.16
CA HIS A 230 8.45 -0.05 8.44
C HIS A 230 9.30 -0.53 9.63
N CYS A 231 10.62 -0.40 9.49
CA CYS A 231 11.67 -1.09 10.26
C CYS A 231 11.60 -0.93 11.79
N THR A 232 10.94 0.10 12.33
CA THR A 232 10.77 0.26 13.77
C THR A 232 9.46 -0.32 14.29
N GLY A 233 8.50 -0.60 13.41
CA GLY A 233 7.18 -1.09 13.76
C GLY A 233 6.36 -0.14 14.64
N ARG A 234 6.75 1.14 14.75
CA ARG A 234 6.08 2.12 15.61
C ARG A 234 4.68 2.47 15.11
N LEU A 235 3.84 2.96 16.03
CA LEU A 235 2.59 3.65 15.73
C LEU A 235 2.56 4.97 16.49
N VAL A 236 2.32 6.08 15.77
CA VAL A 236 2.37 7.43 16.33
C VAL A 236 0.98 7.99 16.66
N THR A 237 -0.08 7.27 16.35
CA THR A 237 -1.47 7.67 16.60
C THR A 237 -2.22 6.68 17.49
N GLY A 238 -3.38 7.06 17.99
CA GLY A 238 -4.20 6.25 18.88
C GLY A 238 -3.49 5.95 20.20
N ARG A 239 -3.47 4.69 20.63
CA ARG A 239 -2.70 4.25 21.83
C ARG A 239 -1.20 4.30 21.61
N GLY A 240 -0.77 4.42 20.37
CA GLY A 240 0.61 4.35 19.96
C GLY A 240 1.25 2.98 20.16
N ARG A 241 2.41 2.79 19.55
CA ARG A 241 3.32 1.68 19.81
C ARG A 241 4.75 2.22 19.73
N PRO A 242 5.58 2.00 20.75
CA PRO A 242 6.97 2.45 20.73
C PRO A 242 7.75 1.73 19.64
N GLU A 243 8.86 2.35 19.22
CA GLU A 243 9.80 1.78 18.27
C GLU A 243 10.46 0.52 18.83
N SER A 244 10.67 -0.48 17.98
CA SER A 244 11.62 -1.57 18.26
C SER A 244 13.03 -1.00 18.44
N GLN A 245 13.80 -1.60 19.33
CA GLN A 245 15.17 -1.18 19.61
C GLN A 245 16.14 -2.08 18.84
N PHE A 246 17.02 -1.48 18.03
CA PHE A 246 18.09 -2.15 17.28
C PHE A 246 19.23 -1.18 16.99
N ASP A 247 20.38 -1.70 16.65
CA ASP A 247 21.51 -0.89 16.15
C ASP A 247 21.22 -0.47 14.70
N ALA A 248 20.82 0.79 14.54
CA ALA A 248 20.41 1.31 13.25
C ALA A 248 21.60 1.44 12.27
N ASP A 249 22.81 1.71 12.75
CA ASP A 249 23.98 1.82 11.87
C ASP A 249 24.34 0.45 11.31
N GLU A 250 24.30 -0.60 12.13
CA GLU A 250 24.56 -1.96 11.70
C GLU A 250 23.51 -2.44 10.69
N VAL A 251 22.22 -2.22 10.98
CA VAL A 251 21.13 -2.63 10.08
C VAL A 251 21.17 -1.86 8.75
N PHE A 252 21.35 -0.54 8.78
CA PHE A 252 21.36 0.25 7.54
C PHE A 252 22.64 0.05 6.72
N ALA A 253 23.77 -0.21 7.37
CA ALA A 253 24.98 -0.64 6.67
C ALA A 253 24.77 -2.00 5.97
N ALA A 254 24.08 -2.94 6.63
CA ALA A 254 23.73 -4.22 6.01
C ALA A 254 22.76 -4.03 4.82
N CYS A 255 21.76 -3.15 4.94
CA CYS A 255 20.86 -2.79 3.82
C CYS A 255 21.67 -2.25 2.64
N ALA A 256 22.58 -1.29 2.88
CA ALA A 256 23.40 -0.70 1.81
C ALA A 256 24.31 -1.74 1.15
N ALA A 257 24.94 -2.61 1.94
CA ALA A 257 25.84 -3.66 1.44
C ALA A 257 25.10 -4.74 0.63
N ALA A 258 23.90 -5.11 1.06
CA ALA A 258 23.05 -6.11 0.37
C ALA A 258 22.25 -5.52 -0.78
N GLY A 259 22.22 -4.19 -0.95
CA GLY A 259 21.35 -3.53 -1.92
C GLY A 259 19.87 -3.63 -1.56
N THR A 260 19.51 -3.82 -0.27
CA THR A 260 18.13 -3.82 0.22
C THR A 260 17.69 -2.40 0.48
N ALA A 261 16.57 -1.97 -0.10
CA ALA A 261 16.02 -0.63 0.12
C ALA A 261 15.41 -0.50 1.52
N VAL A 262 15.52 0.68 2.12
CA VAL A 262 14.82 1.02 3.38
C VAL A 262 13.51 1.71 3.02
N GLU A 263 12.40 1.19 3.50
CA GLU A 263 11.10 1.80 3.29
C GLU A 263 10.99 3.15 4.01
N ILE A 264 10.41 4.13 3.32
CA ILE A 264 9.89 5.36 3.89
C ILE A 264 8.36 5.22 3.86
N ASN A 265 7.83 4.62 4.92
CA ASN A 265 6.42 4.32 5.04
C ASN A 265 5.61 5.62 5.22
N SER A 266 4.72 5.88 4.28
CA SER A 266 3.95 7.12 4.19
C SER A 266 2.69 7.10 5.06
N ARG A 267 2.34 5.95 5.63
CA ARG A 267 1.12 5.78 6.43
C ARG A 267 1.13 6.72 7.64
N PRO A 268 0.12 7.60 7.79
CA PRO A 268 0.11 8.61 8.84
C PRO A 268 0.17 8.06 10.26
N GLU A 269 -0.23 6.79 10.46
CA GLU A 269 -0.17 6.11 11.75
C GLU A 269 1.23 5.62 12.08
N ARG A 270 2.10 5.43 11.09
CA ARG A 270 3.47 4.90 11.25
C ARG A 270 4.53 5.98 11.13
N LEU A 271 4.59 6.64 9.97
CA LEU A 271 5.66 7.59 9.61
C LEU A 271 7.06 6.98 9.90
N ASP A 272 7.25 5.75 9.48
CA ASP A 272 8.41 4.91 9.79
C ASP A 272 9.42 4.92 8.62
N PRO A 273 10.74 4.99 8.87
CA PRO A 273 11.41 5.22 10.15
C PRO A 273 11.27 6.66 10.61
N PRO A 274 11.48 6.98 11.91
CA PRO A 274 11.54 8.37 12.36
C PRO A 274 12.67 9.13 11.65
N ARG A 275 12.52 10.45 11.45
CA ARG A 275 13.49 11.27 10.69
C ARG A 275 14.94 11.10 11.14
N ARG A 276 15.17 10.91 12.45
CA ARG A 276 16.52 10.67 12.99
C ARG A 276 17.16 9.38 12.45
N LEU A 277 16.36 8.32 12.28
CA LEU A 277 16.83 7.04 11.72
C LEU A 277 16.90 7.11 10.19
N LEU A 278 15.98 7.82 9.55
CA LEU A 278 16.00 8.01 8.10
C LEU A 278 17.31 8.71 7.67
N ARG A 279 17.75 9.76 8.39
CA ARG A 279 19.06 10.40 8.13
C ARG A 279 20.23 9.43 8.28
N ARG A 280 20.21 8.56 9.30
CA ARG A 280 21.24 7.52 9.45
C ARG A 280 21.27 6.54 8.26
N ALA A 281 20.10 6.16 7.72
CA ALA A 281 20.03 5.35 6.52
C ALA A 281 20.59 6.08 5.28
N VAL A 282 20.35 7.41 5.18
CA VAL A 282 20.96 8.25 4.14
C VAL A 282 22.50 8.26 4.25
N ASP A 283 23.01 8.47 5.46
CA ASP A 283 24.45 8.49 5.76
C ASP A 283 25.11 7.11 5.48
N ALA A 284 24.39 6.02 5.73
CA ALA A 284 24.84 4.66 5.42
C ALA A 284 24.87 4.34 3.91
N GLY A 285 24.32 5.20 3.06
CA GLY A 285 24.30 5.00 1.61
C GLY A 285 23.20 4.05 1.11
N ALA A 286 22.16 3.80 1.91
CA ALA A 286 21.06 2.90 1.56
C ALA A 286 20.27 3.38 0.32
N LEU A 287 19.62 2.43 -0.37
CA LEU A 287 18.48 2.70 -1.28
C LEU A 287 17.21 2.90 -0.47
N PHE A 288 16.19 3.52 -1.08
CA PHE A 288 14.92 3.81 -0.42
C PHE A 288 13.74 3.43 -1.30
N ALA A 289 12.64 3.02 -0.67
CA ALA A 289 11.33 2.89 -1.30
C ALA A 289 10.34 3.81 -0.55
N VAL A 290 9.69 4.73 -1.26
CA VAL A 290 8.63 5.56 -0.68
C VAL A 290 7.31 4.87 -0.92
N ASP A 291 6.77 4.23 0.12
CA ASP A 291 5.63 3.33 0.00
C ASP A 291 4.47 3.76 0.91
N THR A 292 3.27 3.34 0.54
CA THR A 292 2.06 3.73 1.28
C THR A 292 1.66 2.74 2.37
N ASP A 293 2.01 1.46 2.23
CA ASP A 293 1.45 0.39 3.06
C ASP A 293 -0.10 0.46 3.01
N ALA A 294 -0.63 0.73 1.79
CA ALA A 294 -2.03 1.00 1.57
C ALA A 294 -2.89 -0.24 1.73
N HIS A 295 -3.96 -0.13 2.52
CA HIS A 295 -4.98 -1.17 2.73
C HIS A 295 -6.33 -0.79 2.11
N ALA A 296 -6.37 0.33 1.38
CA ALA A 296 -7.54 0.81 0.66
C ALA A 296 -7.11 1.79 -0.44
N PRO A 297 -7.88 1.91 -1.54
CA PRO A 297 -7.53 2.73 -2.70
C PRO A 297 -7.11 4.17 -2.38
N GLY A 298 -7.86 4.88 -1.55
CA GLY A 298 -7.55 6.28 -1.20
C GLY A 298 -6.30 6.47 -0.34
N GLN A 299 -5.77 5.40 0.26
CA GLN A 299 -4.54 5.45 1.04
C GLN A 299 -3.29 5.54 0.16
N LEU A 300 -3.37 5.14 -1.12
CA LEU A 300 -2.30 5.29 -2.09
C LEU A 300 -1.88 6.77 -2.28
N ASP A 301 -2.79 7.71 -2.08
CA ASP A 301 -2.48 9.14 -2.18
C ASP A 301 -1.64 9.68 -1.00
N TRP A 302 -1.45 8.90 0.06
CA TRP A 302 -0.58 9.26 1.19
C TRP A 302 0.92 9.26 0.84
N GLN A 303 1.31 8.76 -0.32
CA GLN A 303 2.72 8.65 -0.72
C GLN A 303 3.46 10.00 -0.66
N VAL A 304 2.78 11.12 -0.89
CA VAL A 304 3.34 12.47 -0.74
C VAL A 304 3.86 12.75 0.68
N ILE A 305 3.28 12.10 1.72
CA ILE A 305 3.71 12.24 3.11
C ILE A 305 5.12 11.65 3.29
N GLY A 306 5.37 10.49 2.67
CA GLY A 306 6.69 9.88 2.63
C GLY A 306 7.70 10.72 1.83
N CYS A 307 7.24 11.32 0.72
CA CYS A 307 8.06 12.22 -0.11
C CYS A 307 8.51 13.46 0.69
N GLU A 308 7.61 14.14 1.41
CA GLU A 308 7.98 15.27 2.27
C GLU A 308 9.06 14.87 3.28
N ARG A 309 8.91 13.71 3.92
CA ARG A 309 9.88 13.21 4.89
C ARG A 309 11.23 12.86 4.25
N ALA A 310 11.21 12.33 3.03
CA ALA A 310 12.41 12.06 2.25
C ALA A 310 13.17 13.35 1.95
N GLU A 311 12.48 14.39 1.44
CA GLU A 311 13.06 15.70 1.14
C GLU A 311 13.64 16.35 2.41
N GLU A 312 12.90 16.37 3.53
CA GLU A 312 13.36 16.92 4.81
C GLU A 312 14.59 16.21 5.40
N CYS A 313 14.79 14.95 5.03
CA CYS A 313 15.92 14.15 5.49
C CYS A 313 17.09 14.11 4.49
N GLY A 314 16.94 14.75 3.33
CA GLY A 314 17.99 14.81 2.30
C GLY A 314 18.18 13.48 1.56
N VAL A 315 17.10 12.71 1.37
CA VAL A 315 17.13 11.48 0.58
C VAL A 315 17.35 11.83 -0.89
N PRO A 316 18.43 11.36 -1.54
CA PRO A 316 18.67 11.62 -2.96
C PRO A 316 17.63 10.88 -3.84
N ALA A 317 17.00 11.57 -4.77
CA ALA A 317 15.96 11.00 -5.62
C ALA A 317 16.48 9.79 -6.45
N GLU A 318 17.74 9.81 -6.87
CA GLU A 318 18.36 8.70 -7.61
C GLU A 318 18.51 7.42 -6.80
N ARG A 319 18.44 7.50 -5.47
CA ARG A 319 18.44 6.35 -4.55
C ARG A 319 17.04 5.87 -4.18
N VAL A 320 15.98 6.50 -4.70
CA VAL A 320 14.59 6.12 -4.46
C VAL A 320 14.13 5.15 -5.54
N VAL A 321 13.98 3.86 -5.22
CA VAL A 321 13.62 2.82 -6.19
C VAL A 321 12.22 3.00 -6.78
N THR A 322 11.31 3.62 -6.05
CA THR A 322 9.95 3.92 -6.52
C THR A 322 9.90 5.03 -7.59
N THR A 323 11.03 5.70 -7.90
CA THR A 323 11.17 6.58 -9.07
C THR A 323 11.58 5.82 -10.35
N TRP A 324 11.91 4.53 -10.25
CA TRP A 324 12.43 3.76 -11.36
C TRP A 324 11.31 3.23 -12.24
N THR A 325 11.62 2.96 -13.52
CA THR A 325 10.71 2.19 -14.38
C THR A 325 10.59 0.75 -13.85
N ALA A 326 9.49 0.08 -14.19
CA ALA A 326 9.29 -1.32 -13.81
C ALA A 326 10.47 -2.21 -14.27
N GLU A 327 11.01 -1.98 -15.49
CA GLU A 327 12.14 -2.75 -16.03
C GLU A 327 13.40 -2.56 -15.18
N LYS A 328 13.70 -1.33 -14.76
CA LYS A 328 14.86 -1.05 -13.90
C LYS A 328 14.71 -1.70 -12.53
N LEU A 329 13.50 -1.60 -11.92
CA LEU A 329 13.20 -2.25 -10.65
C LEU A 329 13.40 -3.77 -10.74
N LEU A 330 12.82 -4.41 -11.76
CA LEU A 330 12.92 -5.86 -11.98
C LEU A 330 14.36 -6.32 -12.29
N THR A 331 15.14 -5.50 -12.96
CA THR A 331 16.55 -5.79 -13.19
C THR A 331 17.32 -5.80 -11.88
N TRP A 332 17.12 -4.79 -11.04
CA TRP A 332 17.74 -4.69 -9.71
C TRP A 332 17.42 -5.90 -8.82
N THR A 333 16.15 -6.32 -8.72
CA THR A 333 15.77 -7.46 -7.88
C THR A 333 16.37 -8.77 -8.39
N ARG A 334 16.44 -8.97 -9.73
CA ARG A 334 17.04 -10.17 -10.35
C ARG A 334 18.55 -10.22 -10.17
N GLU A 335 19.26 -9.11 -10.38
CA GLU A 335 20.71 -9.03 -10.19
C GLU A 335 21.09 -9.34 -8.76
N LYS A 336 20.36 -8.81 -7.79
CA LYS A 336 20.53 -9.07 -6.36
C LYS A 336 20.42 -10.56 -6.03
N ARG A 337 19.38 -11.24 -6.55
CA ARG A 337 19.18 -12.69 -6.36
C ARG A 337 20.23 -13.53 -7.06
N SER A 338 20.77 -13.06 -8.18
CA SER A 338 21.77 -13.78 -8.96
C SER A 338 23.20 -13.65 -8.39
N ALA A 339 23.46 -12.67 -7.53
CA ALA A 339 24.75 -12.40 -6.92
C ALA A 339 25.01 -13.25 -5.65
N ALA A 340 24.06 -14.02 -5.19
CA ALA A 340 24.08 -14.87 -4.00
C ALA A 340 24.23 -16.36 -4.36
#